data_9ee23f8ab4a32375f05452bf0229bce4
#
_entry.id   9ee23f8ab4a32375f05452bf0229bce4
#
_cell.length_a   1.000
_cell.length_b   1.000
_cell.length_c   1.000
_cell.angle_alpha   90.00
_cell.angle_beta   90.00
_cell.angle_gamma   90.00
#
_symmetry.space_group_name_H-M   'P 1'
#
loop_
_entity.id
_entity.type
_entity.pdbx_description
1 polymer ?
#
loop_
_entity_poly.entity_id
_entity_poly.type
_entity_poly.pdbx_seq_one_letter_code
_entity_poly.pdbx_strand_id
1 'polypeptide(L)'
;MESEIDQCRKVLENSVAECESKWIALSGGLDSSILAHLMKDQNPQAITIITKDFLGTDLTYSQIIAKHTELSLSLMQVSMEEILDSINETINILGNFNDIEIRNSIVPFIYLNSLKNKGVSSVISGDGADEVFAGYNFLLKKSEEELDEELKRIRKIMHFPAKEIAKSLGMKVETPFLNDEVIKFSDTIPISMKINLKDGKRFGKFILRKTFEKNIPENVIWRGKSPMQDGSGTANLTGLFNTIITDEIFSQKKTRILEDDGVYIRTKESLHYYECFRKLNKIASSSSDKKCPDCNYNIRIDSKFCRMCGKFPIN
;
A
#
# COMPACT_ATOMS: atom_id res chain seq x y z
N MET A 1 -20.52 -19.97 10.17
CA MET A 1 -19.25 -19.35 10.66
C MET A 1 -18.07 -20.32 10.60
N GLU A 2 -18.20 -21.54 11.14
CA GLU A 2 -17.10 -22.52 11.09
C GLU A 2 -16.78 -22.98 9.67
N SER A 3 -17.81 -23.27 8.87
CA SER A 3 -17.69 -23.61 7.44
C SER A 3 -16.98 -22.52 6.63
N GLU A 4 -17.31 -21.24 6.87
CA GLU A 4 -16.69 -20.12 6.15
C GLU A 4 -15.26 -19.86 6.59
N ILE A 5 -14.92 -20.15 7.87
CA ILE A 5 -13.55 -20.09 8.39
C ILE A 5 -12.68 -21.14 7.70
N ASP A 6 -13.17 -22.37 7.60
CA ASP A 6 -12.46 -23.47 6.93
C ASP A 6 -12.31 -23.21 5.43
N GLN A 7 -13.35 -22.70 4.79
CA GLN A 7 -13.28 -22.30 3.39
C GLN A 7 -12.31 -21.14 3.16
N CYS A 8 -12.32 -20.12 4.03
CA CYS A 8 -11.37 -19.00 3.99
C CYS A 8 -9.93 -19.49 4.05
N ARG A 9 -9.65 -20.41 4.99
CA ARG A 9 -8.33 -21.02 5.12
C ARG A 9 -7.93 -21.73 3.84
N LYS A 10 -8.79 -22.61 3.33
CA LYS A 10 -8.52 -23.42 2.14
C LYS A 10 -8.23 -22.58 0.88
N VAL A 11 -9.05 -21.54 0.62
CA VAL A 11 -8.83 -20.70 -0.57
C VAL A 11 -7.52 -19.89 -0.48
N LEU A 12 -7.12 -19.47 0.74
CA LEU A 12 -5.86 -18.78 0.94
C LEU A 12 -4.66 -19.73 0.86
N GLU A 13 -4.75 -20.93 1.42
CA GLU A 13 -3.72 -21.97 1.28
C GLU A 13 -3.49 -22.32 -0.20
N ASN A 14 -4.55 -22.55 -0.96
CA ASN A 14 -4.48 -22.81 -2.39
C ASN A 14 -3.82 -21.63 -3.14
N SER A 15 -4.27 -20.41 -2.86
CA SER A 15 -3.72 -19.22 -3.52
C SER A 15 -2.24 -18.99 -3.23
N VAL A 16 -1.79 -19.27 -2.01
CA VAL A 16 -0.37 -19.20 -1.63
C VAL A 16 0.43 -20.34 -2.28
N ALA A 17 -0.16 -21.53 -2.41
CA ALA A 17 0.48 -22.68 -3.07
C ALA A 17 0.76 -22.44 -4.58
N GLU A 18 -0.03 -21.56 -5.23
CA GLU A 18 0.19 -21.15 -6.63
C GLU A 18 1.33 -20.12 -6.79
N CYS A 19 1.87 -19.57 -5.68
CA CYS A 19 2.96 -18.62 -5.74
C CYS A 19 4.31 -19.34 -5.94
N GLU A 20 5.14 -18.75 -6.79
CA GLU A 20 6.48 -19.27 -7.11
C GLU A 20 7.58 -18.65 -6.25
N SER A 21 7.33 -17.46 -5.71
CA SER A 21 8.31 -16.72 -4.94
C SER A 21 8.65 -17.40 -3.62
N LYS A 22 9.93 -17.35 -3.27
CA LYS A 22 10.44 -17.68 -1.93
C LYS A 22 10.67 -16.45 -1.05
N TRP A 23 10.28 -15.27 -1.51
CA TRP A 23 10.42 -14.02 -0.78
C TRP A 23 9.07 -13.41 -0.42
N ILE A 24 8.94 -12.90 0.80
CA ILE A 24 7.76 -12.21 1.32
C ILE A 24 8.14 -10.79 1.74
N ALA A 25 7.38 -9.78 1.30
CA ALA A 25 7.42 -8.45 1.87
C ALA A 25 6.68 -8.47 3.23
N LEU A 26 7.42 -8.46 4.34
CA LEU A 26 6.90 -8.66 5.69
C LEU A 26 6.88 -7.35 6.48
N SER A 27 5.73 -6.72 6.65
CA SER A 27 5.55 -5.55 7.51
C SER A 27 5.14 -5.90 8.95
N GLY A 28 4.85 -7.16 9.24
CA GLY A 28 4.25 -7.57 10.51
C GLY A 28 2.81 -7.08 10.71
N GLY A 29 2.18 -6.54 9.66
CA GLY A 29 0.73 -6.33 9.58
C GLY A 29 -0.03 -7.64 9.42
N LEU A 30 -1.36 -7.62 9.62
CA LEU A 30 -2.20 -8.81 9.54
C LEU A 30 -1.96 -9.63 8.26
N ASP A 31 -2.00 -8.98 7.11
CA ASP A 31 -1.97 -9.63 5.81
C ASP A 31 -0.64 -10.35 5.55
N SER A 32 0.47 -9.62 5.72
CA SER A 32 1.81 -10.18 5.56
C SER A 32 2.10 -11.27 6.61
N SER A 33 1.51 -11.18 7.81
CA SER A 33 1.65 -12.20 8.86
C SER A 33 0.89 -13.48 8.52
N ILE A 34 -0.29 -13.36 7.91
CA ILE A 34 -1.04 -14.53 7.40
C ILE A 34 -0.23 -15.23 6.31
N LEU A 35 0.31 -14.47 5.34
CA LEU A 35 1.15 -15.05 4.28
C LEU A 35 2.41 -15.71 4.84
N ALA A 36 3.08 -15.08 5.80
CA ALA A 36 4.23 -15.67 6.47
C ALA A 36 3.88 -17.00 7.16
N HIS A 37 2.72 -17.06 7.84
CA HIS A 37 2.24 -18.30 8.47
C HIS A 37 1.94 -19.39 7.44
N LEU A 38 1.26 -19.06 6.33
CA LEU A 38 0.89 -20.03 5.29
C LEU A 38 2.11 -20.56 4.53
N MET A 39 3.19 -19.81 4.48
CA MET A 39 4.41 -20.21 3.76
C MET A 39 5.49 -20.82 4.65
N LYS A 40 5.32 -20.85 5.98
CA LYS A 40 6.38 -21.21 6.94
C LYS A 40 7.09 -22.54 6.61
N ASP A 41 6.34 -23.54 6.16
CA ASP A 41 6.88 -24.88 5.85
C ASP A 41 7.67 -24.93 4.51
N GLN A 42 7.67 -23.83 3.75
CA GLN A 42 8.43 -23.68 2.50
C GLN A 42 9.79 -22.98 2.69
N ASN A 43 10.18 -22.66 3.94
CA ASN A 43 11.39 -21.93 4.28
C ASN A 43 11.55 -20.62 3.48
N PRO A 44 10.55 -19.73 3.40
CA PRO A 44 10.66 -18.50 2.67
C PRO A 44 11.61 -17.52 3.37
N GLN A 45 12.13 -16.56 2.62
CA GLN A 45 12.85 -15.42 3.15
C GLN A 45 11.90 -14.22 3.24
N ALA A 46 11.97 -13.49 4.33
CA ALA A 46 11.20 -12.27 4.51
C ALA A 46 12.11 -11.03 4.37
N ILE A 47 11.57 -9.95 3.80
CA ILE A 47 12.23 -8.66 3.76
C ILE A 47 11.36 -7.59 4.40
N THR A 48 11.96 -6.78 5.27
CA THR A 48 11.33 -5.61 5.89
C THR A 48 12.23 -4.39 5.70
N ILE A 49 11.63 -3.27 5.30
CA ILE A 49 12.30 -1.99 5.21
C ILE A 49 12.02 -1.19 6.48
N ILE A 50 13.07 -0.63 7.06
CA ILE A 50 12.98 0.31 8.18
C ILE A 50 13.83 1.54 7.88
N THR A 51 13.33 2.70 8.25
CA THR A 51 14.10 3.94 8.15
C THR A 51 15.02 4.08 9.37
N LYS A 52 16.26 4.52 9.17
CA LYS A 52 17.19 4.80 10.27
C LYS A 52 16.77 6.02 11.09
N ASP A 53 16.20 7.00 10.41
CA ASP A 53 15.98 8.33 10.94
C ASP A 53 14.57 8.53 11.51
N PHE A 54 13.65 7.58 11.29
CA PHE A 54 12.27 7.65 11.76
C PHE A 54 11.82 6.37 12.46
N LEU A 55 11.02 6.54 13.49
CA LEU A 55 10.41 5.40 14.18
C LEU A 55 9.26 4.83 13.35
N GLY A 56 9.38 3.56 12.98
CA GLY A 56 8.33 2.77 12.38
C GLY A 56 8.00 1.55 13.24
N THR A 57 6.77 1.10 13.19
CA THR A 57 6.32 -0.06 13.98
C THR A 57 6.62 -1.40 13.31
N ASP A 58 6.93 -1.39 12.01
CA ASP A 58 7.14 -2.61 11.21
C ASP A 58 8.33 -3.44 11.69
N LEU A 59 9.38 -2.79 12.23
CA LEU A 59 10.51 -3.50 12.83
C LEU A 59 10.06 -4.48 13.91
N THR A 60 9.33 -3.98 14.91
CA THR A 60 8.91 -4.80 16.04
C THR A 60 7.99 -5.94 15.60
N TYR A 61 6.98 -5.63 14.77
CA TYR A 61 6.00 -6.63 14.40
C TYR A 61 6.53 -7.65 13.38
N SER A 62 7.38 -7.24 12.45
CA SER A 62 8.04 -8.18 11.53
C SER A 62 8.96 -9.15 12.28
N GLN A 63 9.68 -8.68 13.29
CA GLN A 63 10.52 -9.54 14.15
C GLN A 63 9.68 -10.52 14.98
N ILE A 64 8.54 -10.08 15.53
CA ILE A 64 7.63 -10.97 16.27
C ILE A 64 7.14 -12.09 15.34
N ILE A 65 6.70 -11.76 14.13
CA ILE A 65 6.21 -12.74 13.17
C ILE A 65 7.32 -13.65 12.65
N ALA A 66 8.47 -13.10 12.28
CA ALA A 66 9.59 -13.90 11.80
C ALA A 66 10.04 -14.93 12.86
N LYS A 67 10.11 -14.53 14.13
CA LYS A 67 10.39 -15.45 15.23
C LYS A 67 9.31 -16.50 15.44
N HIS A 68 8.03 -16.09 15.36
CA HIS A 68 6.88 -16.98 15.56
C HIS A 68 6.75 -18.03 14.46
N THR A 69 7.08 -17.66 13.22
CA THR A 69 7.01 -18.54 12.05
C THR A 69 8.35 -19.15 11.64
N GLU A 70 9.40 -18.89 12.41
CA GLU A 70 10.78 -19.36 12.18
C GLU A 70 11.36 -18.95 10.82
N LEU A 71 10.90 -17.80 10.28
CA LEU A 71 11.35 -17.29 8.99
C LEU A 71 12.69 -16.54 9.09
N SER A 72 13.50 -16.69 8.06
CA SER A 72 14.70 -15.85 7.87
C SER A 72 14.27 -14.42 7.49
N LEU A 73 14.58 -13.44 8.36
CA LEU A 73 14.21 -12.04 8.18
C LEU A 73 15.42 -11.18 7.76
N SER A 74 15.37 -10.64 6.56
CA SER A 74 16.28 -9.62 6.06
C SER A 74 15.75 -8.24 6.46
N LEU A 75 16.38 -7.59 7.42
CA LEU A 75 16.09 -6.20 7.80
C LEU A 75 16.97 -5.28 6.95
N MET A 76 16.33 -4.46 6.13
CA MET A 76 17.00 -3.43 5.33
C MET A 76 16.80 -2.07 5.99
N GLN A 77 17.86 -1.50 6.53
CA GLN A 77 17.89 -0.17 7.10
C GLN A 77 18.24 0.83 6.01
N VAL A 78 17.35 1.79 5.77
CA VAL A 78 17.53 2.83 4.76
C VAL A 78 17.71 4.20 5.41
N SER A 79 18.66 4.95 4.88
CA SER A 79 18.92 6.34 5.27
C SER A 79 17.93 7.30 4.61
N MET A 80 17.87 8.53 5.10
CA MET A 80 17.09 9.59 4.47
C MET A 80 17.56 9.87 3.03
N GLU A 81 18.86 9.83 2.78
CA GLU A 81 19.43 10.04 1.45
C GLU A 81 18.94 8.98 0.47
N GLU A 82 18.99 7.69 0.84
CA GLU A 82 18.47 6.58 0.02
C GLU A 82 16.97 6.71 -0.25
N ILE A 83 16.20 7.25 0.72
CA ILE A 83 14.77 7.52 0.53
C ILE A 83 14.55 8.65 -0.48
N LEU A 84 15.28 9.76 -0.35
CA LEU A 84 15.18 10.90 -1.27
C LEU A 84 15.58 10.53 -2.70
N ASP A 85 16.64 9.74 -2.87
CA ASP A 85 17.05 9.21 -4.17
C ASP A 85 15.96 8.31 -4.79
N SER A 86 15.32 7.49 -3.96
CA SER A 86 14.23 6.59 -4.38
C SER A 86 12.98 7.34 -4.84
N ILE A 87 12.76 8.59 -4.41
CA ILE A 87 11.63 9.41 -4.83
C ILE A 87 11.68 9.65 -6.34
N ASN A 88 12.82 10.04 -6.88
CA ASN A 88 12.97 10.34 -8.31
C ASN A 88 12.63 9.12 -9.17
N GLU A 89 13.18 7.96 -8.83
CA GLU A 89 12.92 6.71 -9.56
C GLU A 89 11.45 6.27 -9.43
N THR A 90 10.87 6.40 -8.23
CA THR A 90 9.47 6.09 -8.00
C THR A 90 8.55 6.97 -8.84
N ILE A 91 8.81 8.29 -8.90
CA ILE A 91 8.05 9.24 -9.72
C ILE A 91 8.22 8.94 -11.21
N ASN A 92 9.44 8.61 -11.65
CA ASN A 92 9.72 8.25 -13.04
C ASN A 92 8.94 7.01 -13.48
N ILE A 93 8.88 5.99 -12.64
CA ILE A 93 8.15 4.75 -12.92
C ILE A 93 6.63 4.97 -12.92
N LEU A 94 6.10 5.64 -11.89
CA LEU A 94 4.65 5.82 -11.73
C LEU A 94 4.09 6.97 -12.57
N GLY A 95 4.91 7.88 -13.07
CA GLY A 95 4.50 8.99 -13.93
C GLY A 95 3.50 9.96 -13.28
N ASN A 96 3.56 10.13 -11.95
CA ASN A 96 2.68 11.04 -11.21
C ASN A 96 3.42 11.71 -10.04
N PHE A 97 2.77 12.71 -9.41
CA PHE A 97 3.30 13.42 -8.25
C PHE A 97 2.30 13.43 -7.07
N ASN A 98 1.44 12.42 -7.01
CA ASN A 98 0.51 12.20 -5.91
C ASN A 98 1.29 11.85 -4.64
N ASP A 99 1.30 12.76 -3.67
CA ASP A 99 2.09 12.65 -2.45
C ASP A 99 1.81 11.39 -1.63
N ILE A 100 0.56 10.97 -1.53
CA ILE A 100 0.19 9.74 -0.82
C ILE A 100 0.69 8.49 -1.57
N GLU A 101 0.50 8.45 -2.90
CA GLU A 101 0.90 7.30 -3.72
C GLU A 101 2.42 7.16 -3.77
N ILE A 102 3.15 8.26 -4.00
CA ILE A 102 4.61 8.26 -4.00
C ILE A 102 5.15 7.80 -2.65
N ARG A 103 4.68 8.38 -1.55
CA ARG A 103 5.12 8.04 -0.19
C ARG A 103 4.91 6.56 0.15
N ASN A 104 3.77 5.99 -0.26
CA ASN A 104 3.49 4.57 -0.08
C ASN A 104 4.30 3.67 -1.02
N SER A 105 4.81 4.21 -2.13
CA SER A 105 5.50 3.45 -3.18
C SER A 105 7.01 3.42 -3.03
N ILE A 106 7.59 4.32 -2.24
CA ILE A 106 9.04 4.35 -1.95
C ILE A 106 9.50 3.03 -1.33
N VAL A 107 8.77 2.51 -0.34
CA VAL A 107 9.12 1.25 0.33
C VAL A 107 9.09 0.06 -0.64
N PRO A 108 8.02 -0.16 -1.43
CA PRO A 108 8.03 -1.15 -2.51
C PRO A 108 9.20 -0.98 -3.48
N PHE A 109 9.50 0.23 -3.93
CA PHE A 109 10.63 0.46 -4.82
C PHE A 109 11.95 0.00 -4.19
N ILE A 110 12.21 0.38 -2.93
CA ILE A 110 13.46 0.07 -2.24
C ILE A 110 13.64 -1.45 -2.09
N TYR A 111 12.63 -2.18 -1.57
CA TYR A 111 12.81 -3.62 -1.39
C TYR A 111 12.87 -4.38 -2.72
N LEU A 112 12.08 -3.99 -3.72
CA LEU A 112 12.10 -4.61 -5.05
C LEU A 112 13.46 -4.40 -5.73
N ASN A 113 13.98 -3.18 -5.71
CA ASN A 113 15.30 -2.88 -6.27
C ASN A 113 16.42 -3.66 -5.55
N SER A 114 16.35 -3.77 -4.22
CA SER A 114 17.30 -4.58 -3.43
C SER A 114 17.21 -6.07 -3.78
N LEU A 115 16.00 -6.62 -3.91
CA LEU A 115 15.80 -8.02 -4.29
C LEU A 115 16.25 -8.32 -5.72
N LYS A 116 15.96 -7.42 -6.66
CA LYS A 116 16.47 -7.50 -8.04
C LYS A 116 18.00 -7.60 -8.08
N ASN A 117 18.69 -6.75 -7.30
CA ASN A 117 20.15 -6.76 -7.22
C ASN A 117 20.73 -8.04 -6.61
N LYS A 118 19.90 -8.81 -5.89
CA LYS A 118 20.22 -10.16 -5.38
C LYS A 118 19.83 -11.27 -6.36
N GLY A 119 19.35 -10.95 -7.56
CA GLY A 119 18.92 -11.92 -8.58
C GLY A 119 17.54 -12.52 -8.32
N VAL A 120 16.74 -11.93 -7.43
CA VAL A 120 15.38 -12.38 -7.15
C VAL A 120 14.43 -11.86 -8.23
N SER A 121 13.56 -12.73 -8.74
CA SER A 121 12.61 -12.40 -9.83
C SER A 121 11.20 -12.10 -9.35
N SER A 122 10.82 -12.55 -8.14
CA SER A 122 9.47 -12.34 -7.62
C SER A 122 9.45 -12.19 -6.10
N VAL A 123 8.40 -11.54 -5.59
CA VAL A 123 8.12 -11.38 -4.15
C VAL A 123 6.62 -11.46 -3.89
N ILE A 124 6.22 -12.06 -2.78
CA ILE A 124 4.83 -12.13 -2.33
C ILE A 124 4.52 -10.93 -1.46
N SER A 125 3.37 -10.29 -1.73
CA SER A 125 2.86 -9.12 -1.00
C SER A 125 1.45 -9.36 -0.47
N GLY A 126 1.12 -8.72 0.65
CA GLY A 126 -0.22 -8.69 1.24
C GLY A 126 -1.22 -7.76 0.53
N ASP A 127 -0.86 -7.21 -0.63
CA ASP A 127 -1.73 -6.33 -1.40
C ASP A 127 -3.04 -7.01 -1.77
N GLY A 128 -4.12 -6.26 -1.74
CA GLY A 128 -5.48 -6.72 -2.05
C GLY A 128 -6.31 -7.14 -0.83
N ALA A 129 -5.69 -7.48 0.29
CA ALA A 129 -6.44 -7.92 1.48
C ALA A 129 -7.38 -6.83 2.04
N ASP A 130 -6.97 -5.56 1.99
CA ASP A 130 -7.80 -4.43 2.43
C ASP A 130 -9.01 -4.22 1.52
N GLU A 131 -8.82 -4.33 0.23
CA GLU A 131 -9.84 -4.14 -0.80
C GLU A 131 -10.86 -5.29 -0.82
N VAL A 132 -10.37 -6.51 -0.63
CA VAL A 132 -11.20 -7.72 -0.71
C VAL A 132 -11.96 -7.96 0.59
N PHE A 133 -11.34 -7.74 1.76
CA PHE A 133 -11.89 -8.08 3.07
C PHE A 133 -12.21 -6.87 3.96
N ALA A 134 -12.41 -5.69 3.39
CA ALA A 134 -12.81 -4.47 4.09
C ALA A 134 -11.83 -4.04 5.20
N GLY A 135 -10.53 -3.91 4.88
CA GLY A 135 -9.50 -3.62 5.87
C GLY A 135 -9.33 -2.14 6.22
N TYR A 136 -9.87 -1.22 5.44
CA TYR A 136 -9.67 0.22 5.63
C TYR A 136 -10.45 0.80 6.81
N ASN A 137 -9.81 1.62 7.64
CA ASN A 137 -10.44 2.21 8.84
C ASN A 137 -11.67 3.07 8.54
N PHE A 138 -11.74 3.74 7.39
CA PHE A 138 -12.90 4.55 7.03
C PHE A 138 -14.17 3.71 6.78
N LEU A 139 -14.01 2.42 6.42
CA LEU A 139 -15.11 1.48 6.24
C LEU A 139 -15.78 1.11 7.57
N LEU A 140 -15.05 1.18 8.68
CA LEU A 140 -15.57 0.80 10.00
C LEU A 140 -16.71 1.70 10.51
N LYS A 141 -16.91 2.87 9.89
CA LYS A 141 -17.93 3.85 10.28
C LYS A 141 -19.19 3.78 9.43
N LYS A 142 -19.21 2.91 8.40
CA LYS A 142 -20.31 2.82 7.43
C LYS A 142 -21.40 1.84 7.87
N SER A 143 -22.63 2.03 7.34
CA SER A 143 -23.71 1.03 7.42
C SER A 143 -23.41 -0.18 6.53
N GLU A 144 -24.20 -1.24 6.62
CA GLU A 144 -24.00 -2.45 5.78
C GLU A 144 -24.24 -2.16 4.30
N GLU A 145 -25.27 -1.35 3.98
CA GLU A 145 -25.60 -0.96 2.61
C GLU A 145 -24.49 -0.09 1.99
N GLU A 146 -24.02 0.91 2.75
CA GLU A 146 -22.90 1.76 2.34
C GLU A 146 -21.61 0.96 2.12
N LEU A 147 -21.38 -0.10 2.93
CA LEU A 147 -20.20 -0.96 2.82
C LEU A 147 -20.20 -1.77 1.53
N ASP A 148 -21.34 -2.33 1.14
CA ASP A 148 -21.43 -3.12 -0.09
C ASP A 148 -21.14 -2.26 -1.34
N GLU A 149 -21.76 -1.08 -1.40
CA GLU A 149 -21.49 -0.12 -2.48
C GLU A 149 -20.02 0.33 -2.52
N GLU A 150 -19.46 0.64 -1.36
CA GLU A 150 -18.09 1.11 -1.26
C GLU A 150 -17.06 0.03 -1.62
N LEU A 151 -17.27 -1.22 -1.22
CA LEU A 151 -16.42 -2.34 -1.60
C LEU A 151 -16.47 -2.60 -3.10
N LYS A 152 -17.65 -2.53 -3.73
CA LYS A 152 -17.81 -2.61 -5.19
C LYS A 152 -17.05 -1.46 -5.88
N ARG A 153 -17.12 -0.25 -5.32
CA ARG A 153 -16.39 0.92 -5.84
C ARG A 153 -14.88 0.73 -5.73
N ILE A 154 -14.39 0.31 -4.55
CA ILE A 154 -12.95 0.05 -4.29
C ILE A 154 -12.41 -0.96 -5.29
N ARG A 155 -13.11 -2.07 -5.53
CA ARG A 155 -12.67 -3.07 -6.51
C ARG A 155 -12.51 -2.56 -7.93
N LYS A 156 -13.38 -1.63 -8.36
CA LYS A 156 -13.30 -1.03 -9.70
C LYS A 156 -12.11 -0.10 -9.87
N ILE A 157 -11.62 0.49 -8.76
CA ILE A 157 -10.58 1.51 -8.81
C ILE A 157 -9.26 1.07 -8.14
N MET A 158 -9.24 -0.14 -7.56
CA MET A 158 -8.03 -0.64 -6.89
C MET A 158 -6.83 -0.62 -7.83
N HIS A 159 -5.71 -0.23 -7.28
CA HIS A 159 -4.46 -0.06 -7.97
C HIS A 159 -3.31 -0.36 -7.02
N PHE A 160 -2.33 -1.06 -7.52
CA PHE A 160 -1.21 -1.54 -6.73
C PHE A 160 0.11 -1.09 -7.35
N PRO A 161 0.64 0.08 -6.96
CA PRO A 161 1.88 0.64 -7.52
C PRO A 161 3.06 -0.32 -7.45
N ALA A 162 3.11 -1.19 -6.43
CA ALA A 162 4.15 -2.21 -6.31
C ALA A 162 4.25 -3.13 -7.55
N LYS A 163 3.11 -3.43 -8.21
CA LYS A 163 3.11 -4.23 -9.45
C LYS A 163 3.72 -3.47 -10.63
N GLU A 164 3.46 -2.17 -10.74
CA GLU A 164 4.05 -1.33 -11.80
C GLU A 164 5.55 -1.16 -11.58
N ILE A 165 5.97 -0.93 -10.35
CA ILE A 165 7.37 -0.84 -9.96
C ILE A 165 8.09 -2.16 -10.26
N ALA A 166 7.53 -3.30 -9.84
CA ALA A 166 8.11 -4.61 -10.11
C ALA A 166 8.27 -4.85 -11.60
N LYS A 167 7.23 -4.57 -12.40
CA LYS A 167 7.27 -4.69 -13.86
C LYS A 167 8.39 -3.84 -14.49
N SER A 168 8.55 -2.60 -14.03
CA SER A 168 9.62 -1.71 -14.49
C SER A 168 11.02 -2.25 -14.15
N LEU A 169 11.13 -2.95 -13.02
CA LEU A 169 12.37 -3.58 -12.58
C LEU A 169 12.60 -4.98 -13.20
N GLY A 170 11.70 -5.49 -14.04
CA GLY A 170 11.74 -6.86 -14.58
C GLY A 170 11.43 -7.92 -13.53
N MET A 171 10.65 -7.60 -12.52
CA MET A 171 10.23 -8.46 -11.42
C MET A 171 8.72 -8.68 -11.42
N LYS A 172 8.25 -9.62 -10.58
CA LYS A 172 6.84 -9.90 -10.34
C LYS A 172 6.49 -9.70 -8.86
N VAL A 173 5.38 -9.04 -8.57
CA VAL A 173 4.73 -9.06 -7.26
C VAL A 173 3.56 -10.03 -7.32
N GLU A 174 3.62 -11.08 -6.50
CA GLU A 174 2.57 -12.07 -6.34
C GLU A 174 1.66 -11.67 -5.19
N THR A 175 0.36 -11.68 -5.44
CA THR A 175 -0.65 -11.11 -4.53
C THR A 175 -1.74 -12.14 -4.27
N PRO A 176 -1.54 -13.09 -3.34
CA PRO A 176 -2.49 -14.17 -3.08
C PRO A 176 -3.91 -13.69 -2.74
N PHE A 177 -4.06 -12.58 -2.05
CA PHE A 177 -5.38 -12.01 -1.73
C PHE A 177 -6.16 -11.53 -2.98
N LEU A 178 -5.50 -11.37 -4.12
CA LEU A 178 -6.11 -11.00 -5.41
C LEU A 178 -6.31 -12.21 -6.34
N ASN A 179 -6.11 -13.43 -5.86
CA ASN A 179 -6.47 -14.64 -6.60
C ASN A 179 -7.99 -14.69 -6.82
N ASP A 180 -8.43 -15.13 -7.99
CA ASP A 180 -9.83 -15.14 -8.38
C ASP A 180 -10.72 -15.93 -7.42
N GLU A 181 -10.24 -17.07 -6.90
CA GLU A 181 -11.00 -17.90 -5.94
C GLU A 181 -11.13 -17.21 -4.59
N VAL A 182 -10.11 -16.46 -4.13
CA VAL A 182 -10.17 -15.65 -2.91
C VAL A 182 -11.17 -14.51 -3.07
N ILE A 183 -11.17 -13.84 -4.22
CA ILE A 183 -12.12 -12.76 -4.53
C ILE A 183 -13.55 -13.33 -4.57
N LYS A 184 -13.79 -14.43 -5.31
CA LYS A 184 -15.09 -15.08 -5.38
C LYS A 184 -15.59 -15.51 -3.99
N PHE A 185 -14.72 -16.12 -3.18
CA PHE A 185 -15.07 -16.45 -1.80
C PHE A 185 -15.47 -15.21 -1.00
N SER A 186 -14.69 -14.15 -1.09
CA SER A 186 -15.02 -12.88 -0.42
C SER A 186 -16.38 -12.31 -0.85
N ASP A 187 -16.83 -12.56 -2.09
CA ASP A 187 -18.14 -12.11 -2.58
C ASP A 187 -19.30 -12.90 -2.00
N THR A 188 -19.07 -14.13 -1.59
CA THR A 188 -20.11 -15.00 -1.02
C THR A 188 -20.35 -14.80 0.48
N ILE A 189 -19.38 -14.23 1.22
CA ILE A 189 -19.52 -14.05 2.67
C ILE A 189 -20.27 -12.74 3.01
N PRO A 190 -21.10 -12.75 4.07
CA PRO A 190 -21.83 -11.56 4.50
C PRO A 190 -20.89 -10.47 5.02
N ILE A 191 -21.36 -9.23 4.97
CA ILE A 191 -20.61 -8.03 5.46
C ILE A 191 -20.16 -8.21 6.91
N SER A 192 -20.99 -8.83 7.76
CA SER A 192 -20.67 -9.11 9.16
C SER A 192 -19.45 -10.02 9.36
N MET A 193 -19.04 -10.77 8.35
CA MET A 193 -17.78 -11.52 8.35
C MET A 193 -16.59 -10.70 7.87
N LYS A 194 -16.81 -9.61 7.15
CA LYS A 194 -15.75 -8.68 6.76
C LYS A 194 -15.47 -7.65 7.85
N ILE A 195 -16.52 -7.11 8.48
CA ILE A 195 -16.44 -6.15 9.59
C ILE A 195 -17.31 -6.61 10.74
N ASN A 196 -16.74 -6.79 11.92
CA ASN A 196 -17.48 -7.18 13.12
C ASN A 196 -16.83 -6.64 14.40
N LEU A 197 -17.49 -6.87 15.52
CA LEU A 197 -17.06 -6.49 16.85
C LEU A 197 -16.24 -7.59 17.52
N LYS A 198 -15.15 -7.21 18.17
CA LYS A 198 -14.49 -7.99 19.21
C LYS A 198 -14.23 -7.07 20.41
N ASP A 199 -14.67 -7.46 21.58
CA ASP A 199 -14.50 -6.71 22.84
C ASP A 199 -14.93 -5.24 22.73
N GLY A 200 -16.10 -5.02 22.07
CA GLY A 200 -16.68 -3.68 21.86
C GLY A 200 -16.02 -2.82 20.79
N LYS A 201 -14.96 -3.30 20.12
CA LYS A 201 -14.26 -2.59 19.06
C LYS A 201 -14.56 -3.22 17.69
N ARG A 202 -14.85 -2.39 16.67
CA ARG A 202 -15.03 -2.86 15.29
C ARG A 202 -13.68 -3.13 14.62
N PHE A 203 -13.61 -4.26 13.92
CA PHE A 203 -12.45 -4.66 13.14
C PHE A 203 -12.85 -5.01 11.72
N GLY A 204 -12.09 -4.52 10.74
CA GLY A 204 -12.10 -5.00 9.37
C GLY A 204 -11.32 -6.33 9.23
N LYS A 205 -11.48 -7.00 8.08
CA LYS A 205 -10.87 -8.32 7.83
C LYS A 205 -11.24 -9.35 8.89
N PHE A 206 -12.46 -9.29 9.41
CA PHE A 206 -12.87 -10.05 10.58
C PHE A 206 -12.72 -11.55 10.35
N ILE A 207 -13.15 -12.05 9.17
CA ILE A 207 -13.00 -13.47 8.81
C ILE A 207 -11.52 -13.89 8.78
N LEU A 208 -10.61 -13.06 8.24
CA LEU A 208 -9.18 -13.36 8.23
C LEU A 208 -8.62 -13.48 9.65
N ARG A 209 -9.01 -12.57 10.54
CA ARG A 209 -8.60 -12.60 11.95
C ARG A 209 -9.11 -13.87 12.64
N LYS A 210 -10.39 -14.23 12.44
CA LYS A 210 -10.98 -15.44 13.04
C LYS A 210 -10.36 -16.71 12.49
N THR A 211 -10.06 -16.77 11.20
CA THR A 211 -9.42 -17.93 10.55
C THR A 211 -8.03 -18.22 11.11
N PHE A 212 -7.26 -17.17 11.41
CA PHE A 212 -5.87 -17.31 11.87
C PHE A 212 -5.64 -16.95 13.34
N GLU A 213 -6.71 -16.76 14.12
CA GLU A 213 -6.65 -16.34 15.53
C GLU A 213 -5.81 -17.28 16.41
N LYS A 214 -5.81 -18.60 16.11
CA LYS A 214 -5.01 -19.59 16.84
C LYS A 214 -3.58 -19.76 16.30
N ASN A 215 -3.26 -19.12 15.17
CA ASN A 215 -2.02 -19.34 14.42
C ASN A 215 -1.07 -18.13 14.45
N ILE A 216 -1.57 -16.97 14.81
CA ILE A 216 -0.82 -15.70 14.82
C ILE A 216 -0.95 -15.09 16.21
N PRO A 217 0.13 -14.52 16.78
CA PRO A 217 0.08 -13.89 18.09
C PRO A 217 -1.04 -12.85 18.23
N GLU A 218 -1.71 -12.83 19.39
CA GLU A 218 -2.90 -12.00 19.63
C GLU A 218 -2.65 -10.51 19.39
N ASN A 219 -1.48 -10.02 19.81
CA ASN A 219 -1.07 -8.63 19.62
C ASN A 219 -0.82 -8.24 18.15
N VAL A 220 -0.71 -9.20 17.24
CA VAL A 220 -0.64 -8.99 15.79
C VAL A 220 -2.02 -9.19 15.15
N ILE A 221 -2.67 -10.32 15.43
CA ILE A 221 -3.94 -10.69 14.78
C ILE A 221 -5.06 -9.69 15.09
N TRP A 222 -5.10 -9.11 16.29
CA TRP A 222 -6.08 -8.10 16.70
C TRP A 222 -5.53 -6.66 16.76
N ARG A 223 -4.35 -6.44 16.16
CA ARG A 223 -3.81 -5.09 15.97
C ARG A 223 -4.74 -4.26 15.08
N GLY A 224 -4.88 -2.98 15.41
CA GLY A 224 -5.53 -2.00 14.52
C GLY A 224 -4.76 -1.82 13.20
N LYS A 225 -5.46 -1.46 12.13
CA LYS A 225 -4.82 -1.14 10.84
C LYS A 225 -3.87 0.04 11.00
N SER A 226 -2.61 -0.15 10.66
CA SER A 226 -1.62 0.90 10.48
C SER A 226 -1.37 1.09 8.98
N PRO A 227 -1.43 2.32 8.44
CA PRO A 227 -0.99 2.59 7.07
C PRO A 227 0.47 2.19 6.85
N MET A 228 0.83 1.81 5.62
CA MET A 228 2.20 1.42 5.27
C MET A 228 3.22 2.50 5.63
N GLN A 229 2.89 3.75 5.37
CA GLN A 229 3.74 4.90 5.66
C GLN A 229 4.05 5.10 7.15
N ASP A 230 3.10 4.73 8.04
CA ASP A 230 3.31 4.81 9.49
C ASP A 230 4.16 3.63 9.98
N GLY A 231 3.92 2.44 9.41
CA GLY A 231 4.67 1.23 9.72
C GLY A 231 6.15 1.32 9.36
N SER A 232 6.45 1.81 8.16
CA SER A 232 7.81 1.98 7.65
C SER A 232 8.52 3.24 8.16
N GLY A 233 7.76 4.25 8.63
CA GLY A 233 8.26 5.56 9.04
C GLY A 233 8.26 6.62 7.92
N THR A 234 7.85 6.28 6.68
CA THR A 234 7.85 7.25 5.56
C THR A 234 6.81 8.37 5.71
N ALA A 235 5.84 8.25 6.63
CA ALA A 235 4.92 9.35 6.99
C ALA A 235 5.66 10.62 7.45
N ASN A 236 6.87 10.47 8.00
CA ASN A 236 7.69 11.59 8.47
C ASN A 236 8.29 12.44 7.33
N LEU A 237 8.23 11.99 6.07
CA LEU A 237 8.63 12.80 4.90
C LEU A 237 7.88 14.14 4.84
N THR A 238 6.60 14.16 5.19
CA THR A 238 5.82 15.41 5.28
C THR A 238 6.47 16.40 6.25
N GLY A 239 6.88 15.93 7.45
CA GLY A 239 7.59 16.74 8.43
C GLY A 239 8.95 17.24 7.93
N LEU A 240 9.71 16.36 7.26
CA LEU A 240 10.98 16.71 6.64
C LEU A 240 10.81 17.86 5.64
N PHE A 241 9.90 17.72 4.66
CA PHE A 241 9.69 18.76 3.65
C PHE A 241 9.15 20.06 4.26
N ASN A 242 8.36 19.99 5.33
CA ASN A 242 7.94 21.18 6.06
C ASN A 242 9.11 21.92 6.74
N THR A 243 10.17 21.20 7.09
CA THR A 243 11.37 21.77 7.72
C THR A 243 12.34 22.34 6.69
N ILE A 244 12.62 21.63 5.60
CA ILE A 244 13.63 22.03 4.62
C ILE A 244 13.14 23.07 3.60
N ILE A 245 11.83 23.14 3.36
CA ILE A 245 11.22 24.14 2.46
C ILE A 245 10.57 25.22 3.33
N THR A 246 11.09 26.44 3.29
CA THR A 246 10.50 27.57 4.03
C THR A 246 9.15 27.98 3.44
N ASP A 247 8.31 28.67 4.23
CA ASP A 247 7.00 29.14 3.74
C ASP A 247 7.15 30.15 2.61
N GLU A 248 8.21 30.95 2.63
CA GLU A 248 8.53 31.92 1.60
C GLU A 248 8.87 31.21 0.27
N ILE A 249 9.79 30.24 0.29
CA ILE A 249 10.16 29.45 -0.90
C ILE A 249 8.93 28.71 -1.43
N PHE A 250 8.13 28.12 -0.54
CA PHE A 250 6.90 27.43 -0.93
C PHE A 250 5.92 28.37 -1.64
N SER A 251 5.67 29.54 -1.06
CA SER A 251 4.74 30.54 -1.62
C SER A 251 5.18 31.02 -3.00
N GLN A 252 6.46 31.38 -3.15
CA GLN A 252 7.03 31.85 -4.42
C GLN A 252 6.94 30.78 -5.52
N LYS A 253 7.38 29.55 -5.21
CA LYS A 253 7.37 28.44 -6.18
C LYS A 253 5.97 28.00 -6.55
N LYS A 254 5.04 27.93 -5.59
CA LYS A 254 3.65 27.59 -5.81
C LYS A 254 2.96 28.57 -6.76
N THR A 255 3.18 29.88 -6.57
CA THR A 255 2.63 30.92 -7.45
C THR A 255 3.18 30.78 -8.85
N ARG A 256 4.50 30.65 -8.99
CA ARG A 256 5.14 30.47 -10.29
C ARG A 256 4.67 29.22 -11.03
N ILE A 257 4.55 28.09 -10.34
CA ILE A 257 4.06 26.82 -10.94
C ILE A 257 2.61 26.98 -11.40
N LEU A 258 1.79 27.69 -10.64
CA LEU A 258 0.40 27.96 -11.05
C LEU A 258 0.34 28.84 -12.30
N GLU A 259 1.20 29.86 -12.40
CA GLU A 259 1.29 30.77 -13.55
C GLU A 259 1.86 30.08 -14.81
N ASP A 260 2.97 29.34 -14.64
CA ASP A 260 3.69 28.73 -15.77
C ASP A 260 3.01 27.45 -16.28
N ASP A 261 2.53 26.59 -15.37
CA ASP A 261 2.09 25.22 -15.68
C ASP A 261 0.57 25.01 -15.47
N GLY A 262 -0.11 25.98 -14.83
CA GLY A 262 -1.52 25.82 -14.43
C GLY A 262 -1.75 24.76 -13.37
N VAL A 263 -0.74 24.41 -12.56
CA VAL A 263 -0.79 23.36 -11.53
C VAL A 263 -0.86 23.96 -10.15
N TYR A 264 -1.90 23.60 -9.40
CA TYR A 264 -2.07 24.01 -8.02
C TYR A 264 -1.37 23.04 -7.06
N ILE A 265 -0.32 23.52 -6.39
CA ILE A 265 0.45 22.75 -5.41
C ILE A 265 -0.12 22.96 -4.00
N ARG A 266 -0.42 21.86 -3.28
CA ARG A 266 -1.10 21.90 -1.97
C ARG A 266 -0.17 21.89 -0.77
N THR A 267 0.93 21.13 -0.85
CA THR A 267 1.86 20.90 0.27
C THR A 267 3.31 21.08 -0.17
N LYS A 268 4.22 21.30 0.77
CA LYS A 268 5.66 21.36 0.50
C LYS A 268 6.20 20.03 -0.02
N GLU A 269 5.64 18.91 0.42
CA GLU A 269 5.94 17.58 -0.08
C GLU A 269 5.50 17.44 -1.56
N SER A 270 4.25 17.81 -1.88
CA SER A 270 3.77 17.79 -3.27
C SER A 270 4.52 18.77 -4.18
N LEU A 271 5.06 19.87 -3.62
CA LEU A 271 5.97 20.76 -4.36
C LEU A 271 7.23 20.02 -4.79
N HIS A 272 7.89 19.35 -3.85
CA HIS A 272 9.11 18.59 -4.15
C HIS A 272 8.84 17.50 -5.21
N TYR A 273 7.76 16.73 -5.04
CA TYR A 273 7.41 15.67 -5.99
C TYR A 273 7.04 16.23 -7.37
N TYR A 274 6.35 17.36 -7.42
CA TYR A 274 6.07 18.03 -8.69
C TYR A 274 7.33 18.54 -9.38
N GLU A 275 8.28 19.13 -8.66
CA GLU A 275 9.56 19.57 -9.23
C GLU A 275 10.37 18.38 -9.78
N CYS A 276 10.36 17.23 -9.12
CA CYS A 276 10.95 15.99 -9.63
C CYS A 276 10.22 15.51 -10.90
N PHE A 277 8.89 15.43 -10.84
CA PHE A 277 8.05 15.01 -11.98
C PHE A 277 8.25 15.92 -13.21
N ARG A 278 8.27 17.24 -13.01
CA ARG A 278 8.44 18.21 -14.09
C ARG A 278 9.77 18.04 -14.83
N LYS A 279 10.83 17.64 -14.13
CA LYS A 279 12.16 17.38 -14.74
C LYS A 279 12.17 16.09 -15.60
N LEU A 280 11.41 15.09 -15.21
CA LEU A 280 11.41 13.76 -15.82
C LEU A 280 10.37 13.62 -16.93
N ASN A 281 9.22 14.27 -16.80
CA ASN A 281 8.06 14.06 -17.65
C ASN A 281 7.55 15.37 -18.24
N LYS A 282 7.28 15.35 -19.55
CA LYS A 282 6.46 16.38 -20.17
C LYS A 282 4.99 15.99 -19.93
N ILE A 283 4.18 16.92 -19.42
CA ILE A 283 2.76 16.71 -19.25
C ILE A 283 2.15 16.46 -20.63
N ALA A 284 1.79 15.22 -20.92
CA ALA A 284 1.14 14.89 -22.17
C ALA A 284 -0.30 15.44 -22.15
N SER A 285 -0.60 16.37 -23.02
CA SER A 285 -1.97 16.81 -23.26
C SER A 285 -2.71 15.72 -24.04
N SER A 286 -3.59 14.97 -23.37
CA SER A 286 -4.54 14.10 -24.05
C SER A 286 -5.93 14.73 -24.03
N SER A 287 -6.77 14.38 -25.02
CA SER A 287 -8.12 14.90 -25.16
C SER A 287 -9.08 14.07 -24.30
N SER A 288 -9.42 14.52 -23.11
CA SER A 288 -10.57 14.00 -22.36
C SER A 288 -11.51 15.13 -21.96
N ASP A 289 -12.80 14.80 -21.79
CA ASP A 289 -13.87 15.78 -21.54
C ASP A 289 -13.84 16.32 -20.09
N LYS A 290 -13.14 15.66 -19.15
CA LYS A 290 -13.01 16.08 -17.75
C LYS A 290 -11.56 16.20 -17.33
N LYS A 291 -11.20 17.37 -16.77
CA LYS A 291 -9.86 17.66 -16.25
C LYS A 291 -9.86 17.84 -14.73
N CYS A 292 -8.75 17.50 -14.10
CA CYS A 292 -8.52 17.78 -12.70
C CYS A 292 -8.41 19.30 -12.47
N PRO A 293 -9.15 19.87 -11.50
CA PRO A 293 -9.10 21.31 -11.24
C PRO A 293 -7.76 21.79 -10.69
N ASP A 294 -6.94 20.89 -10.09
CA ASP A 294 -5.66 21.27 -9.49
C ASP A 294 -4.46 21.11 -10.45
N CYS A 295 -4.50 20.13 -11.38
CA CYS A 295 -3.33 19.86 -12.22
C CYS A 295 -3.63 19.73 -13.72
N ASN A 296 -4.86 19.99 -14.14
CA ASN A 296 -5.32 19.92 -15.54
C ASN A 296 -5.11 18.56 -16.21
N TYR A 297 -4.75 17.49 -15.44
CA TYR A 297 -4.63 16.14 -15.96
C TYR A 297 -6.02 15.56 -16.25
N ASN A 298 -6.09 14.74 -17.29
CA ASN A 298 -7.34 14.11 -17.69
C ASN A 298 -7.77 13.06 -16.69
N ILE A 299 -9.03 13.09 -16.28
CA ILE A 299 -9.65 12.16 -15.36
C ILE A 299 -10.90 11.54 -15.98
N ARG A 300 -11.29 10.37 -15.50
CA ARG A 300 -12.56 9.77 -15.93
C ARG A 300 -13.73 10.64 -15.48
N ILE A 301 -14.81 10.67 -16.26
CA ILE A 301 -15.99 11.49 -15.99
C ILE A 301 -16.58 11.21 -14.60
N ASP A 302 -16.61 9.94 -14.19
CA ASP A 302 -17.13 9.46 -12.92
C ASP A 302 -16.12 9.54 -11.76
N SER A 303 -14.89 9.93 -12.03
CA SER A 303 -13.84 9.97 -11.00
C SER A 303 -13.99 11.16 -10.06
N LYS A 304 -13.93 10.89 -8.76
CA LYS A 304 -13.82 11.88 -7.69
C LYS A 304 -12.39 12.07 -7.19
N PHE A 305 -11.42 11.43 -7.83
CA PHE A 305 -10.01 11.41 -7.43
C PHE A 305 -9.09 11.55 -8.63
N CYS A 306 -8.04 12.35 -8.50
CA CYS A 306 -6.99 12.50 -9.49
C CYS A 306 -5.75 11.71 -9.08
N ARG A 307 -5.39 10.70 -9.85
CA ARG A 307 -4.15 9.93 -9.57
C ARG A 307 -2.89 10.75 -9.79
N MET A 308 -2.89 11.71 -10.72
CA MET A 308 -1.73 12.53 -11.02
C MET A 308 -1.25 13.35 -9.83
N CYS A 309 -2.16 14.03 -9.13
CA CYS A 309 -1.80 14.97 -8.05
C CYS A 309 -2.43 14.64 -6.69
N GLY A 310 -3.22 13.57 -6.60
CA GLY A 310 -3.90 13.18 -5.35
C GLY A 310 -5.11 14.04 -4.97
N LYS A 311 -5.64 14.91 -5.86
CA LYS A 311 -6.83 15.72 -5.56
C LYS A 311 -8.04 14.85 -5.25
N PHE A 312 -8.66 15.10 -4.10
CA PHE A 312 -9.90 14.49 -3.63
C PHE A 312 -10.62 15.44 -2.63
N PRO A 313 -11.94 15.57 -2.65
CA PRO A 313 -12.81 15.14 -3.73
C PRO A 313 -12.71 16.02 -4.97
N ILE A 314 -13.13 15.50 -6.11
CA ILE A 314 -13.38 16.26 -7.35
C ILE A 314 -14.90 16.25 -7.55
N ASN A 315 -15.48 17.42 -7.63
CA ASN A 315 -16.92 17.64 -7.84
C ASN A 315 -17.30 17.47 -9.33
#